data_50c503ccafd5e01377700705f5326b0f
#
_entry.id   50c503ccafd5e01377700705f5326b0f
#
_cell.length_a   1.000
_cell.length_b   1.000
_cell.length_c   1.000
_cell.angle_alpha   90.00
_cell.angle_beta   90.00
_cell.angle_gamma   90.00
#
_symmetry.space_group_name_H-M   'P 1'
#
loop_
_entity.id
_entity.type
_entity.pdbx_description
1 polymer ?
#
loop_
_entity_poly.entity_id
_entity_poly.type
_entity_poly.pdbx_seq_one_letter_code
_entity_poly.pdbx_strand_id
1 'polypeptide(L)'
;MPSNMRIVASWHEKDHHPHLHLLFYSTDRREGGVWAHTDQEAKVKLNDASEKVKSLFANRIFTDDLAPLKEIKNMRRAELNQQVKQSIRAIAQHDPSDEVVKALEHLSHSLSGLKGKLQYEYLPPHIKSEVDDLLRIVIDTEPTCRSLQEQYAQSCRDLILTYARKSEVVSRKMGEWEERFWHPHKADDKTRHNMIIKAASELTPYLTQEDVSPPQIDKLADQSADQASNQDSDQNPKGKAARSKVYRARKTFFSEEATKEQRQKALEVLQNAANEGNDYAQYHLGRAYHKGVFVKQNNGEALKYWQAAMQQENGWAAYALGRLYHDTDFEAADIHKAAHCYEMAYQWDSEMAPYQLGKLYLEGNPYPKDDLKAIEMFEQTEGILKQWAEYKLGKMYENEASPYKDVTLAATHFRNAAELGNEFAQYKLAKAYLQGKGIEASTPQAIALFSRLVQSKNKMAKDAKLDIWSEYYLGKIYLYGLGIERDPAKGLELLEHAAQNDCEPAEKLLQRYKQYRAKSTVQSVQSLIMRIADSLQADTTQTKNYRTTTRTRYERLRQAEKHQDQRTEEMYY
;
A
#
# COMPACT_ATOMS: atom_id res chain seq x y z
N MET A 1 -42.15 6.92 30.04
CA MET A 1 -43.40 7.63 30.23
C MET A 1 -43.26 8.52 31.47
N PRO A 2 -43.81 9.71 31.46
CA PRO A 2 -43.89 10.52 32.68
C PRO A 2 -44.57 9.76 33.80
N SER A 3 -44.15 9.91 35.03
CA SER A 3 -44.64 9.18 36.21
C SER A 3 -46.11 9.44 36.54
N ASN A 4 -46.64 10.50 35.99
CA ASN A 4 -48.04 10.97 36.18
C ASN A 4 -49.03 10.48 35.11
N MET A 5 -48.61 9.68 34.16
CA MET A 5 -49.46 9.20 33.07
C MET A 5 -50.07 7.86 33.43
N ARG A 6 -51.40 7.77 33.28
CA ARG A 6 -52.19 6.55 33.47
C ARG A 6 -52.76 6.09 32.13
N ILE A 7 -52.87 4.77 31.97
CA ILE A 7 -53.41 4.13 30.78
C ILE A 7 -54.58 3.28 31.23
N VAL A 8 -55.73 3.49 30.63
CA VAL A 8 -56.90 2.59 30.76
C VAL A 8 -57.04 1.87 29.43
N ALA A 9 -57.08 0.55 29.48
CA ALA A 9 -57.27 -0.31 28.33
C ALA A 9 -58.63 -0.98 28.42
N SER A 10 -59.43 -0.91 27.38
CA SER A 10 -60.69 -1.64 27.21
C SER A 10 -60.58 -2.53 25.98
N TRP A 11 -60.76 -3.82 26.20
CA TRP A 11 -60.83 -4.81 25.13
C TRP A 11 -62.29 -5.00 24.68
N HIS A 12 -62.48 -4.89 23.35
CA HIS A 12 -63.75 -5.18 22.74
C HIS A 12 -63.64 -6.37 21.78
N GLU A 13 -64.37 -7.43 22.04
CA GLU A 13 -64.44 -8.58 21.19
C GLU A 13 -65.78 -8.43 20.36
N LYS A 14 -65.65 -7.85 19.15
CA LYS A 14 -66.67 -7.89 18.14
C LYS A 14 -66.32 -8.98 17.15
N ASP A 15 -67.32 -9.77 16.75
CA ASP A 15 -67.19 -10.82 15.75
C ASP A 15 -66.36 -10.31 14.54
N HIS A 16 -65.20 -10.88 14.33
CA HIS A 16 -64.25 -10.66 13.27
C HIS A 16 -63.22 -9.51 13.40
N HIS A 17 -63.29 -8.62 14.40
CA HIS A 17 -62.29 -7.56 14.60
C HIS A 17 -62.05 -7.24 16.08
N PRO A 18 -61.28 -8.05 16.80
CA PRO A 18 -60.88 -7.70 18.15
C PRO A 18 -60.05 -6.41 18.12
N HIS A 19 -60.43 -5.41 18.93
CA HIS A 19 -59.68 -4.14 19.02
C HIS A 19 -59.57 -3.66 20.45
N LEU A 20 -58.45 -2.99 20.72
CA LEU A 20 -58.11 -2.47 22.03
C LEU A 20 -58.25 -0.95 22.01
N HIS A 21 -59.09 -0.41 22.88
CA HIS A 21 -59.14 1.03 23.13
C HIS A 21 -58.20 1.37 24.26
N LEU A 22 -57.30 2.33 24.02
CA LEU A 22 -56.34 2.83 25.00
C LEU A 22 -56.66 4.30 25.28
N LEU A 23 -57.00 4.59 26.52
CA LEU A 23 -57.18 5.95 27.00
C LEU A 23 -55.94 6.36 27.82
N PHE A 24 -55.31 7.43 27.42
CA PHE A 24 -54.20 8.03 28.14
C PHE A 24 -54.68 9.29 28.84
N TYR A 25 -54.43 9.40 30.16
CA TYR A 25 -54.76 10.61 30.90
C TYR A 25 -53.65 10.92 31.93
N SER A 26 -53.43 12.23 32.18
CA SER A 26 -52.57 12.67 33.25
C SER A 26 -53.31 12.65 34.58
N THR A 27 -52.61 12.22 35.64
CA THR A 27 -53.12 12.30 37.01
C THR A 27 -52.86 13.68 37.64
N ASP A 28 -52.17 14.58 36.95
CA ASP A 28 -51.98 15.96 37.38
C ASP A 28 -53.20 16.80 36.97
N ARG A 29 -53.95 17.31 37.98
CA ARG A 29 -55.12 18.18 37.78
C ARG A 29 -54.82 19.50 37.10
N ARG A 30 -53.58 19.92 37.02
CA ARG A 30 -53.11 21.17 36.37
C ARG A 30 -52.94 20.99 34.85
N GLU A 31 -52.79 19.77 34.38
CA GLU A 31 -52.62 19.39 32.98
C GLU A 31 -53.90 18.80 32.37
N GLY A 32 -55.06 19.01 33.05
CA GLY A 32 -56.33 18.44 32.66
C GLY A 32 -56.82 18.89 31.30
N GLY A 33 -56.62 18.05 30.32
CA GLY A 33 -57.16 18.19 28.99
C GLY A 33 -56.82 16.98 28.14
N VAL A 34 -57.86 16.41 27.51
CA VAL A 34 -57.67 15.49 26.39
C VAL A 34 -56.99 16.27 25.27
N TRP A 35 -55.76 15.97 24.99
CA TRP A 35 -54.99 16.62 23.96
C TRP A 35 -55.53 16.27 22.58
N ALA A 36 -56.46 17.06 22.06
CA ALA A 36 -56.89 17.03 20.66
C ALA A 36 -56.26 18.27 19.96
N HIS A 37 -55.10 18.13 19.42
CA HIS A 37 -54.52 19.12 18.54
C HIS A 37 -54.95 18.89 17.09
N THR A 38 -55.46 19.96 16.46
CA THR A 38 -55.96 19.98 15.07
C THR A 38 -54.89 20.37 14.05
N ASP A 39 -53.62 20.49 14.46
CA ASP A 39 -52.50 20.87 13.59
C ASP A 39 -51.88 19.70 12.86
N GLN A 40 -51.55 19.86 11.57
CA GLN A 40 -50.99 18.81 10.75
C GLN A 40 -49.64 18.28 11.27
N GLU A 41 -48.78 19.14 11.80
CA GLU A 41 -47.50 18.73 12.44
C GLU A 41 -47.74 17.92 13.74
N ALA A 42 -48.75 18.29 14.51
CA ALA A 42 -49.12 17.55 15.70
C ALA A 42 -49.71 16.18 15.37
N LYS A 43 -50.42 16.04 14.23
CA LYS A 43 -50.92 14.73 13.75
C LYS A 43 -49.77 13.80 13.34
N VAL A 44 -48.70 14.29 12.73
CA VAL A 44 -47.51 13.49 12.38
C VAL A 44 -46.80 13.03 13.65
N LYS A 45 -46.54 13.93 14.62
CA LYS A 45 -45.94 13.58 15.91
C LYS A 45 -46.81 12.63 16.75
N LEU A 46 -48.14 12.76 16.69
CA LEU A 46 -49.08 11.86 17.37
C LEU A 46 -49.08 10.47 16.71
N ASN A 47 -49.01 10.40 15.40
CA ASN A 47 -48.90 9.14 14.68
C ASN A 47 -47.58 8.40 15.01
N ASP A 48 -46.43 9.10 15.08
CA ASP A 48 -45.16 8.49 15.47
C ASP A 48 -45.16 8.04 16.94
N ALA A 49 -45.75 8.82 17.85
CA ALA A 49 -45.91 8.42 19.24
C ALA A 49 -46.85 7.22 19.37
N SER A 50 -47.94 7.19 18.61
CA SER A 50 -48.90 6.08 18.55
C SER A 50 -48.24 4.79 18.05
N GLU A 51 -47.40 4.87 17.02
CA GLU A 51 -46.65 3.70 16.49
C GLU A 51 -45.60 3.20 17.47
N LYS A 52 -44.90 4.10 18.17
CA LYS A 52 -43.95 3.71 19.25
C LYS A 52 -44.69 3.03 20.40
N VAL A 53 -45.84 3.54 20.81
CA VAL A 53 -46.65 2.94 21.86
C VAL A 53 -47.20 1.58 21.42
N LYS A 54 -47.69 1.43 20.18
CA LYS A 54 -48.11 0.14 19.62
C LYS A 54 -46.96 -0.86 19.61
N SER A 55 -45.77 -0.45 19.19
CA SER A 55 -44.57 -1.29 19.19
C SER A 55 -44.15 -1.74 20.59
N LEU A 56 -44.23 -0.84 21.58
CA LEU A 56 -43.94 -1.17 22.99
C LEU A 56 -44.99 -2.13 23.57
N PHE A 57 -46.28 -1.92 23.27
CA PHE A 57 -47.35 -2.79 23.70
C PHE A 57 -47.25 -4.16 23.03
N ALA A 58 -47.05 -4.22 21.73
CA ALA A 58 -46.84 -5.47 21.01
C ALA A 58 -45.66 -6.26 21.61
N ASN A 59 -44.55 -5.58 21.89
CA ASN A 59 -43.38 -6.21 22.54
C ASN A 59 -43.66 -6.75 23.94
N ARG A 60 -44.63 -6.19 24.69
CA ARG A 60 -44.91 -6.56 26.08
C ARG A 60 -46.05 -7.57 26.19
N ILE A 61 -47.10 -7.46 25.37
CA ILE A 61 -48.26 -8.36 25.37
C ILE A 61 -47.95 -9.64 24.58
N PHE A 62 -47.25 -9.52 23.44
CA PHE A 62 -46.93 -10.65 22.58
C PHE A 62 -45.48 -11.10 22.74
N THR A 63 -44.91 -10.98 23.96
CA THR A 63 -43.49 -11.36 24.20
C THR A 63 -43.22 -12.79 23.75
N ASP A 64 -44.15 -13.72 24.09
CA ASP A 64 -43.98 -15.13 23.75
C ASP A 64 -44.19 -15.42 22.26
N ASP A 65 -45.09 -14.69 21.60
CA ASP A 65 -45.32 -14.82 20.14
C ASP A 65 -44.23 -14.13 19.31
N LEU A 66 -43.64 -13.06 19.83
CA LEU A 66 -42.57 -12.31 19.16
C LEU A 66 -41.17 -12.89 19.40
N ALA A 67 -40.99 -13.65 20.48
CA ALA A 67 -39.72 -14.26 20.79
C ALA A 67 -39.18 -15.13 19.63
N PRO A 68 -39.97 -16.03 19.02
CA PRO A 68 -39.56 -16.82 17.88
C PRO A 68 -39.15 -15.98 16.67
N LEU A 69 -39.90 -14.93 16.35
CA LEU A 69 -39.59 -14.05 15.21
C LEU A 69 -38.29 -13.24 15.43
N LYS A 70 -38.07 -12.79 16.67
CA LYS A 70 -36.81 -12.10 17.04
C LYS A 70 -35.62 -13.06 16.97
N GLU A 71 -35.82 -14.30 17.39
CA GLU A 71 -34.78 -15.32 17.34
C GLU A 71 -34.43 -15.68 15.88
N ILE A 72 -35.42 -15.92 15.03
CA ILE A 72 -35.22 -16.15 13.58
C ILE A 72 -34.46 -14.96 12.95
N LYS A 73 -34.86 -13.73 13.25
CA LYS A 73 -34.19 -12.54 12.77
C LYS A 73 -32.73 -12.50 13.22
N ASN A 74 -32.45 -12.78 14.49
CA ASN A 74 -31.08 -12.77 15.04
C ASN A 74 -30.22 -13.90 14.45
N MET A 75 -30.82 -15.10 14.26
CA MET A 75 -30.17 -16.22 13.60
C MET A 75 -29.80 -15.87 12.16
N ARG A 76 -30.73 -15.30 11.37
CA ARG A 76 -30.43 -14.87 9.99
C ARG A 76 -29.35 -13.79 9.93
N ARG A 77 -29.34 -12.87 10.88
CA ARG A 77 -28.28 -11.89 11.02
C ARG A 77 -26.91 -12.53 11.30
N ALA A 78 -26.88 -13.53 12.21
CA ALA A 78 -25.66 -14.24 12.55
C ALA A 78 -25.15 -15.07 11.35
N GLU A 79 -26.02 -15.78 10.65
CA GLU A 79 -25.72 -16.53 9.43
C GLU A 79 -25.13 -15.62 8.35
N LEU A 80 -25.76 -14.47 8.10
CA LEU A 80 -25.25 -13.48 7.14
C LEU A 80 -23.88 -12.95 7.57
N ASN A 81 -23.69 -12.58 8.83
CA ASN A 81 -22.39 -12.11 9.32
C ASN A 81 -21.32 -13.17 9.17
N GLN A 82 -21.64 -14.43 9.46
CA GLN A 82 -20.72 -15.55 9.28
C GLN A 82 -20.37 -15.76 7.80
N GLN A 83 -21.36 -15.70 6.91
CA GLN A 83 -21.13 -15.86 5.47
C GLN A 83 -20.30 -14.69 4.91
N VAL A 84 -20.61 -13.45 5.24
CA VAL A 84 -19.80 -12.28 4.87
C VAL A 84 -18.36 -12.44 5.35
N LYS A 85 -18.14 -12.91 6.57
CA LYS A 85 -16.80 -13.21 7.09
C LYS A 85 -16.09 -14.30 6.29
N GLN A 86 -16.80 -15.34 5.88
CA GLN A 86 -16.25 -16.42 5.06
C GLN A 86 -15.94 -15.92 3.65
N SER A 87 -16.83 -15.13 3.04
CA SER A 87 -16.62 -14.54 1.72
C SER A 87 -15.43 -13.56 1.72
N ILE A 88 -15.34 -12.68 2.71
CA ILE A 88 -14.17 -11.77 2.86
C ILE A 88 -12.87 -12.57 3.02
N ARG A 89 -12.87 -13.64 3.80
CA ARG A 89 -11.71 -14.53 3.94
C ARG A 89 -11.46 -15.31 2.64
N ALA A 90 -12.53 -15.69 1.96
CA ALA A 90 -12.45 -16.31 0.66
C ALA A 90 -11.95 -15.33 -0.40
N ILE A 91 -12.34 -14.10 -0.41
CA ILE A 91 -11.83 -13.04 -1.29
C ILE A 91 -10.33 -12.80 -1.07
N ALA A 92 -9.91 -12.75 0.19
CA ALA A 92 -8.48 -12.74 0.50
C ALA A 92 -7.78 -14.06 0.10
N GLN A 93 -8.46 -15.10 -0.29
CA GLN A 93 -8.02 -16.50 -0.43
C GLN A 93 -8.46 -17.21 -1.70
N HIS A 94 -9.45 -16.78 -2.46
CA HIS A 94 -9.93 -17.35 -3.73
C HIS A 94 -9.87 -16.33 -4.84
N ASP A 95 -10.24 -16.75 -6.01
CA ASP A 95 -10.46 -15.96 -7.19
C ASP A 95 -11.49 -14.85 -6.92
N PRO A 96 -11.06 -13.69 -6.38
CA PRO A 96 -12.00 -12.63 -6.14
C PRO A 96 -12.36 -12.06 -7.51
N SER A 97 -13.60 -11.65 -7.69
CA SER A 97 -13.89 -10.76 -8.80
C SER A 97 -12.89 -9.60 -8.71
N ASP A 98 -12.27 -9.23 -9.83
CA ASP A 98 -11.26 -8.15 -9.87
C ASP A 98 -11.70 -6.89 -9.12
N GLU A 99 -12.98 -6.65 -9.06
CA GLU A 99 -13.62 -5.52 -8.42
C GLU A 99 -13.49 -5.52 -6.89
N VAL A 100 -13.64 -6.68 -6.25
CA VAL A 100 -13.55 -6.79 -4.79
C VAL A 100 -12.13 -6.66 -4.30
N VAL A 101 -11.15 -7.23 -5.04
CA VAL A 101 -9.73 -7.10 -4.70
C VAL A 101 -9.27 -5.66 -4.83
N LYS A 102 -9.62 -5.00 -5.94
CA LYS A 102 -9.30 -3.58 -6.16
C LYS A 102 -9.89 -2.69 -5.07
N ALA A 103 -11.15 -2.95 -4.70
CA ALA A 103 -11.81 -2.19 -3.65
C ALA A 103 -11.17 -2.45 -2.27
N LEU A 104 -10.76 -3.69 -1.96
CA LEU A 104 -10.03 -4.02 -0.73
C LEU A 104 -8.63 -3.39 -0.68
N GLU A 105 -7.91 -3.39 -1.79
CA GLU A 105 -6.58 -2.76 -1.87
C GLU A 105 -6.69 -1.23 -1.75
N HIS A 106 -7.68 -0.62 -2.41
CA HIS A 106 -7.95 0.81 -2.28
C HIS A 106 -8.27 1.19 -0.82
N LEU A 107 -9.17 0.46 -0.19
CA LEU A 107 -9.51 0.66 1.23
C LEU A 107 -8.30 0.43 2.15
N SER A 108 -7.47 -0.60 1.88
CA SER A 108 -6.23 -0.85 2.61
C SER A 108 -5.28 0.35 2.55
N HIS A 109 -5.17 0.97 1.38
CA HIS A 109 -4.36 2.17 1.19
C HIS A 109 -4.94 3.38 1.94
N SER A 110 -6.25 3.59 1.84
CA SER A 110 -6.97 4.65 2.58
C SER A 110 -6.82 4.50 4.11
N LEU A 111 -6.78 3.26 4.61
CA LEU A 111 -6.60 2.97 6.04
C LEU A 111 -5.15 3.16 6.51
N SER A 112 -4.16 2.95 5.66
CA SER A 112 -2.73 3.02 6.03
C SER A 112 -2.28 4.41 6.49
N GLY A 113 -2.97 5.47 6.03
CA GLY A 113 -2.71 6.86 6.43
C GLY A 113 -3.36 7.29 7.76
N LEU A 114 -4.19 6.44 8.36
CA LEU A 114 -4.95 6.81 9.56
C LEU A 114 -4.19 6.49 10.86
N LYS A 115 -4.22 7.44 11.79
CA LYS A 115 -3.72 7.23 13.17
C LYS A 115 -4.91 6.96 14.10
N GLY A 116 -4.89 5.85 14.84
CA GLY A 116 -5.89 5.55 15.85
C GLY A 116 -6.58 4.19 15.69
N LYS A 117 -7.78 4.04 16.30
CA LYS A 117 -8.55 2.78 16.24
C LYS A 117 -9.20 2.63 14.88
N LEU A 118 -8.84 1.58 14.14
CA LEU A 118 -9.45 1.21 12.87
C LEU A 118 -10.77 0.46 13.11
N GLN A 119 -11.81 1.20 13.43
CA GLN A 119 -13.18 0.71 13.57
C GLN A 119 -14.14 1.65 12.84
N TYR A 120 -15.17 1.13 12.21
CA TYR A 120 -16.13 1.88 11.39
C TYR A 120 -16.63 3.18 12.05
N GLU A 121 -16.86 3.14 13.37
CA GLU A 121 -17.34 4.30 14.13
C GLU A 121 -16.41 5.51 14.04
N TYR A 122 -15.11 5.28 14.04
CA TYR A 122 -14.07 6.32 14.13
C TYR A 122 -13.50 6.74 12.77
N LEU A 123 -13.92 6.08 11.67
CA LEU A 123 -13.44 6.42 10.34
C LEU A 123 -14.01 7.74 9.82
N PRO A 124 -13.26 8.47 9.00
CA PRO A 124 -13.75 9.62 8.24
C PRO A 124 -14.91 9.25 7.30
N PRO A 125 -15.84 10.18 6.97
CA PRO A 125 -17.01 9.88 6.14
C PRO A 125 -16.69 9.26 4.78
N HIS A 126 -15.65 9.72 4.08
CA HIS A 126 -15.24 9.19 2.78
C HIS A 126 -14.78 7.73 2.87
N ILE A 127 -14.02 7.36 3.92
CA ILE A 127 -13.58 5.97 4.13
C ILE A 127 -14.75 5.08 4.58
N LYS A 128 -15.73 5.62 5.33
CA LYS A 128 -16.98 4.90 5.62
C LYS A 128 -17.70 4.53 4.34
N SER A 129 -17.79 5.44 3.38
CA SER A 129 -18.41 5.17 2.07
C SER A 129 -17.67 4.03 1.34
N GLU A 130 -16.33 4.02 1.35
CA GLU A 130 -15.56 2.92 0.74
C GLU A 130 -15.84 1.57 1.40
N VAL A 131 -15.98 1.54 2.74
CA VAL A 131 -16.34 0.31 3.49
C VAL A 131 -17.76 -0.15 3.15
N ASP A 132 -18.70 0.79 3.04
CA ASP A 132 -20.11 0.49 2.71
C ASP A 132 -20.23 -0.04 1.27
N ASP A 133 -19.53 0.57 0.32
CA ASP A 133 -19.50 0.15 -1.08
C ASP A 133 -18.86 -1.24 -1.23
N LEU A 134 -17.76 -1.49 -0.53
CA LEU A 134 -17.13 -2.80 -0.54
C LEU A 134 -18.02 -3.88 0.07
N LEU A 135 -18.77 -3.56 1.15
CA LEU A 135 -19.75 -4.49 1.70
C LEU A 135 -20.85 -4.83 0.69
N ARG A 136 -21.32 -3.84 -0.10
CA ARG A 136 -22.30 -4.07 -1.17
C ARG A 136 -21.73 -5.00 -2.24
N ILE A 137 -20.52 -4.72 -2.72
CA ILE A 137 -19.86 -5.56 -3.71
C ILE A 137 -19.75 -7.02 -3.20
N VAL A 138 -19.30 -7.22 -1.96
CA VAL A 138 -19.21 -8.57 -1.34
C VAL A 138 -20.56 -9.28 -1.29
N ILE A 139 -21.63 -8.58 -0.93
CA ILE A 139 -22.97 -9.18 -0.86
C ILE A 139 -23.52 -9.46 -2.26
N ASP A 140 -23.27 -8.57 -3.22
CA ASP A 140 -23.82 -8.67 -4.57
C ASP A 140 -23.08 -9.72 -5.43
N THR A 141 -21.80 -9.89 -5.21
CA THR A 141 -20.97 -10.87 -5.96
C THR A 141 -21.15 -12.31 -5.43
N GLU A 142 -21.54 -12.47 -4.15
CA GLU A 142 -21.70 -13.79 -3.53
C GLU A 142 -23.17 -14.19 -3.43
N PRO A 143 -23.67 -15.13 -4.26
CA PRO A 143 -25.09 -15.52 -4.28
C PRO A 143 -25.63 -15.97 -2.91
N THR A 144 -24.77 -16.62 -2.10
CA THR A 144 -25.15 -17.07 -0.75
C THR A 144 -25.34 -15.89 0.19
N CYS A 145 -24.47 -14.86 0.12
CA CYS A 145 -24.61 -13.63 0.90
C CYS A 145 -25.89 -12.88 0.53
N ARG A 146 -26.17 -12.74 -0.77
CA ARG A 146 -27.38 -12.10 -1.27
C ARG A 146 -28.64 -12.83 -0.77
N SER A 147 -28.69 -14.14 -0.90
CA SER A 147 -29.84 -14.96 -0.40
C SER A 147 -30.03 -14.81 1.10
N LEU A 148 -28.97 -14.80 1.90
CA LEU A 148 -29.06 -14.60 3.35
C LEU A 148 -29.46 -13.17 3.73
N GLN A 149 -29.03 -12.17 2.97
CA GLN A 149 -29.48 -10.78 3.15
C GLN A 149 -30.98 -10.63 2.89
N GLU A 150 -31.49 -11.24 1.82
CA GLU A 150 -32.94 -11.26 1.51
C GLU A 150 -33.74 -11.98 2.61
N GLN A 151 -33.26 -13.12 3.11
CA GLN A 151 -33.89 -13.86 4.19
C GLN A 151 -33.88 -13.06 5.51
N TYR A 152 -32.81 -12.34 5.79
CA TYR A 152 -32.74 -11.45 6.95
C TYR A 152 -33.70 -10.26 6.80
N ALA A 153 -33.77 -9.64 5.63
CA ALA A 153 -34.73 -8.59 5.31
C ALA A 153 -36.21 -9.09 5.48
N GLN A 154 -36.51 -10.28 4.99
CA GLN A 154 -37.81 -10.89 5.15
C GLN A 154 -38.15 -11.13 6.63
N SER A 155 -37.21 -11.64 7.42
CA SER A 155 -37.40 -11.83 8.87
C SER A 155 -37.66 -10.51 9.61
N CYS A 156 -37.04 -9.42 9.18
CA CYS A 156 -37.32 -8.08 9.70
C CYS A 156 -38.72 -7.60 9.30
N ARG A 157 -39.12 -7.85 8.06
CA ARG A 157 -40.48 -7.53 7.55
C ARG A 157 -41.53 -8.28 8.33
N ASP A 158 -41.37 -9.58 8.56
CA ASP A 158 -42.33 -10.43 9.31
C ASP A 158 -42.49 -9.92 10.75
N LEU A 159 -41.39 -9.52 11.40
CA LEU A 159 -41.44 -8.91 12.72
C LEU A 159 -42.18 -7.57 12.72
N ILE A 160 -42.00 -6.74 11.67
CA ILE A 160 -42.71 -5.45 11.53
C ILE A 160 -44.21 -5.69 11.29
N LEU A 161 -44.57 -6.67 10.49
CA LEU A 161 -45.95 -6.98 10.16
C LEU A 161 -46.81 -7.42 11.37
N THR A 162 -46.18 -7.94 12.43
CA THR A 162 -46.90 -8.29 13.67
C THR A 162 -47.53 -7.09 14.37
N TYR A 163 -46.97 -5.88 14.18
CA TYR A 163 -47.48 -4.66 14.83
C TYR A 163 -47.84 -3.52 13.88
N ALA A 164 -47.48 -3.61 12.60
CA ALA A 164 -47.77 -2.59 11.59
C ALA A 164 -48.54 -3.24 10.42
N ARG A 165 -49.85 -2.93 10.29
CA ARG A 165 -50.68 -3.46 9.21
C ARG A 165 -50.76 -2.56 7.98
N LYS A 166 -50.52 -1.25 8.14
CA LYS A 166 -50.53 -0.31 7.01
C LYS A 166 -49.28 -0.47 6.15
N SER A 167 -49.46 -0.67 4.85
CA SER A 167 -48.37 -0.88 3.90
C SER A 167 -47.33 0.27 3.91
N GLU A 168 -47.77 1.51 4.04
CA GLU A 168 -46.93 2.70 4.13
C GLU A 168 -46.01 2.67 5.36
N VAL A 169 -46.52 2.20 6.52
CA VAL A 169 -45.71 2.09 7.75
C VAL A 169 -44.71 0.96 7.62
N VAL A 170 -45.06 -0.15 7.01
CA VAL A 170 -44.15 -1.27 6.74
C VAL A 170 -43.06 -0.83 5.80
N SER A 171 -43.41 -0.17 4.69
CA SER A 171 -42.43 0.33 3.71
C SER A 171 -41.44 1.34 4.33
N ARG A 172 -41.94 2.30 5.12
CA ARG A 172 -41.08 3.25 5.83
C ARG A 172 -40.11 2.56 6.80
N LYS A 173 -40.63 1.63 7.61
CA LYS A 173 -39.77 0.89 8.59
C LYS A 173 -38.79 -0.05 7.91
N MET A 174 -39.11 -0.61 6.78
CA MET A 174 -38.17 -1.39 5.97
C MET A 174 -37.09 -0.49 5.37
N GLY A 175 -37.44 0.69 4.85
CA GLY A 175 -36.46 1.68 4.40
C GLY A 175 -35.50 2.15 5.51
N GLU A 176 -36.02 2.42 6.72
CA GLU A 176 -35.20 2.75 7.90
C GLU A 176 -34.26 1.59 8.31
N TRP A 177 -34.73 0.33 8.13
CA TRP A 177 -33.88 -0.84 8.35
C TRP A 177 -32.81 -0.98 7.31
N GLU A 178 -33.13 -0.78 6.03
CA GLU A 178 -32.21 -0.88 4.91
C GLU A 178 -31.10 0.18 5.01
N GLU A 179 -31.46 1.42 5.32
CA GLU A 179 -30.50 2.50 5.57
C GLU A 179 -29.52 2.14 6.69
N ARG A 180 -30.02 1.62 7.83
CA ARG A 180 -29.17 1.20 8.95
C ARG A 180 -28.36 -0.07 8.67
N PHE A 181 -28.82 -0.90 7.77
CA PHE A 181 -28.10 -2.08 7.35
C PHE A 181 -26.82 -1.71 6.59
N TRP A 182 -26.94 -0.73 5.67
CA TRP A 182 -25.82 -0.27 4.84
C TRP A 182 -24.96 0.80 5.54
N HIS A 183 -25.56 1.68 6.32
CA HIS A 183 -24.92 2.82 7.01
C HIS A 183 -25.19 2.77 8.52
N PRO A 184 -24.55 1.87 9.28
CA PRO A 184 -24.86 1.68 10.69
C PRO A 184 -24.40 2.88 11.54
N HIS A 185 -25.30 3.39 12.39
CA HIS A 185 -25.00 4.40 13.41
C HIS A 185 -24.39 3.77 14.67
N LYS A 186 -24.03 4.60 15.68
CA LYS A 186 -23.35 4.15 16.92
C LYS A 186 -24.04 3.01 17.67
N ALA A 187 -25.38 2.96 17.63
CA ALA A 187 -26.19 1.95 18.33
C ALA A 187 -26.44 0.68 17.52
N ASP A 188 -26.06 0.68 16.24
CA ASP A 188 -26.38 -0.40 15.30
C ASP A 188 -25.25 -1.42 15.17
N ASP A 189 -25.54 -2.54 14.52
CA ASP A 189 -24.58 -3.61 14.29
C ASP A 189 -23.55 -3.24 13.20
N LYS A 190 -22.33 -2.96 13.62
CA LYS A 190 -21.18 -2.63 12.78
C LYS A 190 -20.26 -3.82 12.50
N THR A 191 -20.67 -5.01 12.91
CA THR A 191 -19.84 -6.22 12.85
C THR A 191 -19.31 -6.47 11.42
N ARG A 192 -20.17 -6.40 10.41
CA ARG A 192 -19.81 -6.64 8.99
C ARG A 192 -18.79 -5.61 8.48
N HIS A 193 -19.01 -4.33 8.78
CA HIS A 193 -18.14 -3.23 8.38
C HIS A 193 -16.76 -3.36 9.04
N ASN A 194 -16.71 -3.71 10.33
CA ASN A 194 -15.46 -3.94 11.03
C ASN A 194 -14.70 -5.19 10.53
N MET A 195 -15.39 -6.19 10.01
CA MET A 195 -14.77 -7.35 9.35
C MET A 195 -14.03 -6.94 8.07
N ILE A 196 -14.64 -6.06 7.26
CA ILE A 196 -14.05 -5.51 6.04
C ILE A 196 -12.82 -4.66 6.37
N ILE A 197 -12.94 -3.76 7.35
CA ILE A 197 -11.83 -2.91 7.81
C ILE A 197 -10.65 -3.77 8.28
N LYS A 198 -10.94 -4.82 9.04
CA LYS A 198 -9.91 -5.76 9.50
C LYS A 198 -9.21 -6.47 8.34
N ALA A 199 -9.98 -6.98 7.37
CA ALA A 199 -9.41 -7.64 6.20
C ALA A 199 -8.53 -6.68 5.38
N ALA A 200 -8.99 -5.45 5.13
CA ALA A 200 -8.21 -4.43 4.44
C ALA A 200 -6.94 -4.04 5.22
N SER A 201 -7.02 -3.88 6.55
CA SER A 201 -5.85 -3.56 7.40
C SER A 201 -4.82 -4.68 7.46
N GLU A 202 -5.23 -5.94 7.33
CA GLU A 202 -4.33 -7.09 7.26
C GLU A 202 -3.57 -7.16 5.93
N LEU A 203 -4.04 -6.47 4.87
CA LEU A 203 -3.33 -6.34 3.59
C LEU A 203 -2.26 -5.23 3.60
N THR A 204 -2.40 -4.23 4.46
CA THR A 204 -1.50 -3.06 4.52
C THR A 204 -0.01 -3.41 4.68
N PRO A 205 0.42 -4.38 5.54
CA PRO A 205 1.82 -4.74 5.69
C PRO A 205 2.48 -5.28 4.42
N TYR A 206 1.69 -5.80 3.47
CA TYR A 206 2.19 -6.39 2.22
C TYR A 206 2.35 -5.40 1.09
N LEU A 207 1.73 -4.21 1.20
CA LEU A 207 1.83 -3.13 0.22
C LEU A 207 2.98 -2.16 0.53
N THR A 208 3.48 -2.13 1.77
CA THR A 208 4.42 -1.11 2.26
C THR A 208 5.84 -1.61 2.51
N GLN A 209 6.15 -2.91 2.35
CA GLN A 209 7.45 -3.46 2.74
C GLN A 209 8.53 -3.30 1.65
N GLU A 210 9.62 -2.73 2.11
CA GLU A 210 11.04 -2.77 1.75
C GLU A 210 11.55 -1.83 0.66
N ASP A 211 12.40 -0.90 1.11
CA ASP A 211 13.26 -0.07 0.30
C ASP A 211 14.56 -0.79 -0.01
N VAL A 212 14.82 -1.01 -1.30
CA VAL A 212 16.13 -1.44 -1.78
C VAL A 212 17.07 -0.24 -1.71
N SER A 213 18.14 -0.33 -0.94
CA SER A 213 19.14 0.73 -0.84
C SER A 213 20.18 0.62 -1.97
N PRO A 214 20.52 1.72 -2.65
CA PRO A 214 21.54 1.69 -3.70
C PRO A 214 22.93 1.44 -3.08
N PRO A 215 23.80 0.67 -3.76
CA PRO A 215 25.20 0.51 -3.37
C PRO A 215 25.97 1.82 -3.51
N GLN A 216 27.21 1.85 -2.99
CA GLN A 216 28.07 3.02 -3.10
C GLN A 216 28.37 3.38 -4.56
N ILE A 217 28.11 4.65 -4.92
CA ILE A 217 28.07 5.15 -6.31
C ILE A 217 29.45 5.55 -6.83
N ASP A 218 30.46 5.51 -5.99
CA ASP A 218 31.79 6.10 -6.24
C ASP A 218 32.52 5.55 -7.49
N LYS A 219 32.10 4.39 -7.99
CA LYS A 219 32.70 3.79 -9.21
C LYS A 219 32.23 4.44 -10.52
N LEU A 220 31.13 5.20 -10.52
CA LEU A 220 30.59 5.83 -11.74
C LEU A 220 31.26 7.17 -12.08
N ALA A 221 31.79 7.88 -11.08
CA ALA A 221 32.49 9.15 -11.27
C ALA A 221 33.72 9.04 -12.16
N ASP A 222 34.35 7.86 -12.21
CA ASP A 222 35.50 7.61 -13.05
C ASP A 222 35.22 7.58 -14.56
N GLN A 223 33.95 7.29 -14.94
CA GLN A 223 33.57 7.25 -16.36
C GLN A 223 33.27 8.62 -16.94
N SER A 224 32.80 9.58 -16.13
CA SER A 224 32.49 10.93 -16.60
C SER A 224 33.72 11.79 -16.84
N ALA A 225 34.79 11.60 -16.07
CA ALA A 225 36.05 12.28 -16.32
C ALA A 225 36.62 12.00 -17.72
N ASP A 226 36.34 10.80 -18.28
CA ASP A 226 36.74 10.44 -19.63
C ASP A 226 35.89 11.11 -20.72
N GLN A 227 34.65 11.46 -20.42
CA GLN A 227 33.73 12.09 -21.39
C GLN A 227 33.87 13.62 -21.42
N ALA A 228 34.00 14.27 -20.27
CA ALA A 228 34.08 15.72 -20.19
C ALA A 228 35.40 16.29 -20.75
N SER A 229 36.54 15.57 -20.63
CA SER A 229 37.81 15.97 -21.19
C SER A 229 37.86 16.07 -22.73
N ASN A 230 36.78 15.64 -23.43
CA ASN A 230 36.64 15.73 -24.88
C ASN A 230 35.98 17.04 -25.35
N GLN A 231 35.43 17.88 -24.47
CA GLN A 231 34.60 19.04 -24.84
C GLN A 231 35.29 20.39 -24.72
N ASP A 232 36.53 20.45 -24.21
CA ASP A 232 37.23 21.73 -24.00
C ASP A 232 37.65 22.36 -25.33
N SER A 233 36.95 23.44 -25.71
CA SER A 233 37.18 24.23 -26.93
C SER A 233 38.30 25.24 -26.72
N ASP A 234 39.39 25.07 -27.39
CA ASP A 234 40.62 25.85 -27.21
C ASP A 234 40.93 26.82 -28.36
N GLN A 235 41.26 28.07 -28.02
CA GLN A 235 41.57 29.12 -28.97
C GLN A 235 43.07 29.32 -29.24
N ASN A 236 43.99 28.52 -28.62
CA ASN A 236 45.42 28.70 -28.79
C ASN A 236 46.12 27.58 -29.58
N PRO A 237 46.67 27.82 -30.80
CA PRO A 237 47.19 26.76 -31.69
C PRO A 237 48.47 26.03 -31.18
N LYS A 238 49.32 26.65 -30.37
CA LYS A 238 50.51 25.98 -29.80
C LYS A 238 50.18 25.12 -28.61
N GLY A 239 49.23 25.55 -27.78
CA GLY A 239 48.65 24.75 -26.70
C GLY A 239 47.91 23.52 -27.24
N LYS A 240 47.24 23.67 -28.36
CA LYS A 240 46.50 22.59 -29.03
C LYS A 240 47.34 21.39 -29.45
N ALA A 241 48.59 21.61 -29.94
CA ALA A 241 49.47 20.52 -30.36
C ALA A 241 50.04 19.74 -29.16
N ALA A 242 50.44 20.44 -28.09
CA ALA A 242 50.93 19.82 -26.86
C ALA A 242 49.81 19.06 -26.13
N ARG A 243 48.65 19.67 -25.97
CA ARG A 243 47.46 19.03 -25.41
C ARG A 243 47.03 17.84 -26.26
N SER A 244 47.05 17.91 -27.58
CA SER A 244 46.76 16.78 -28.48
C SER A 244 47.73 15.60 -28.28
N LYS A 245 49.04 15.86 -27.94
CA LYS A 245 50.02 14.82 -27.65
C LYS A 245 49.71 14.13 -26.30
N VAL A 246 49.41 14.89 -25.29
CA VAL A 246 49.04 14.40 -23.94
C VAL A 246 47.72 13.64 -23.98
N TYR A 247 46.75 14.17 -24.69
CA TYR A 247 45.44 13.49 -24.90
C TYR A 247 45.60 12.13 -25.59
N ARG A 248 46.41 12.06 -26.68
CA ARG A 248 46.67 10.78 -27.36
C ARG A 248 47.40 9.80 -26.45
N ALA A 249 48.40 10.29 -25.69
CA ALA A 249 49.11 9.47 -24.71
C ALA A 249 48.18 8.91 -23.66
N ARG A 250 47.28 9.72 -23.08
CA ARG A 250 46.26 9.28 -22.12
C ARG A 250 45.36 8.20 -22.73
N LYS A 251 44.81 8.43 -23.95
CA LYS A 251 43.96 7.45 -24.65
C LYS A 251 44.69 6.13 -24.84
N THR A 252 45.95 6.14 -25.28
CA THR A 252 46.77 4.94 -25.46
C THR A 252 47.06 4.26 -24.12
N PHE A 253 47.40 5.04 -23.08
CA PHE A 253 47.74 4.50 -21.75
C PHE A 253 46.58 3.72 -21.11
N PHE A 254 45.35 4.23 -21.21
CA PHE A 254 44.16 3.59 -20.62
C PHE A 254 43.42 2.65 -21.60
N SER A 255 43.87 2.47 -22.84
CA SER A 255 43.26 1.56 -23.80
C SER A 255 43.55 0.11 -23.45
N GLU A 256 42.54 -0.75 -23.44
CA GLU A 256 42.68 -2.20 -23.24
C GLU A 256 43.45 -2.86 -24.40
N GLU A 257 43.36 -2.31 -25.61
CA GLU A 257 43.98 -2.85 -26.82
C GLU A 257 45.46 -2.48 -26.98
N ALA A 258 45.97 -1.52 -26.19
CA ALA A 258 47.36 -1.03 -26.31
C ALA A 258 48.36 -2.06 -25.81
N THR A 259 49.46 -2.24 -26.59
CA THR A 259 50.59 -3.09 -26.19
C THR A 259 51.34 -2.53 -24.98
N LYS A 260 52.14 -3.37 -24.32
CA LYS A 260 52.95 -2.95 -23.19
C LYS A 260 53.91 -1.83 -23.54
N GLU A 261 54.55 -1.92 -24.72
CA GLU A 261 55.49 -0.87 -25.20
C GLU A 261 54.75 0.42 -25.53
N GLN A 262 53.56 0.36 -26.10
CA GLN A 262 52.74 1.56 -26.38
C GLN A 262 52.32 2.25 -25.09
N ARG A 263 51.90 1.50 -24.07
CA ARG A 263 51.53 2.05 -22.75
C ARG A 263 52.75 2.66 -22.05
N GLN A 264 53.95 2.03 -22.16
CA GLN A 264 55.17 2.55 -21.57
C GLN A 264 55.54 3.90 -22.18
N LYS A 265 55.54 4.03 -23.52
CA LYS A 265 55.79 5.30 -24.23
C LYS A 265 54.74 6.37 -23.86
N ALA A 266 53.47 5.95 -23.73
CA ALA A 266 52.40 6.85 -23.31
C ALA A 266 52.62 7.35 -21.87
N LEU A 267 53.05 6.48 -20.96
CA LEU A 267 53.39 6.84 -19.58
C LEU A 267 54.55 7.88 -19.53
N GLU A 268 55.62 7.67 -20.30
CA GLU A 268 56.72 8.62 -20.39
C GLU A 268 56.26 10.00 -20.89
N VAL A 269 55.38 10.03 -21.89
CA VAL A 269 54.80 11.30 -22.37
C VAL A 269 53.96 11.99 -21.30
N LEU A 270 53.18 11.25 -20.56
CA LEU A 270 52.37 11.80 -19.45
C LEU A 270 53.25 12.30 -18.31
N GLN A 271 54.32 11.55 -17.93
CA GLN A 271 55.25 11.95 -16.89
C GLN A 271 56.03 13.22 -17.25
N ASN A 272 56.53 13.31 -18.48
CA ASN A 272 57.23 14.51 -18.96
C ASN A 272 56.28 15.72 -18.95
N ALA A 273 55.08 15.58 -19.47
CA ALA A 273 54.09 16.66 -19.46
C ALA A 273 53.69 17.08 -18.03
N ALA A 274 53.53 16.13 -17.12
CA ALA A 274 53.23 16.43 -15.71
C ALA A 274 54.36 17.17 -15.00
N ASN A 275 55.64 16.82 -15.31
CA ASN A 275 56.80 17.50 -14.78
C ASN A 275 56.95 18.91 -15.36
N GLU A 276 56.50 19.15 -16.60
CA GLU A 276 56.37 20.45 -17.22
C GLU A 276 55.20 21.30 -16.68
N GLY A 277 54.44 20.77 -15.72
CA GLY A 277 53.37 21.48 -15.07
C GLY A 277 51.99 21.32 -15.77
N ASN A 278 51.85 20.35 -16.68
CA ASN A 278 50.54 20.13 -17.32
C ASN A 278 49.55 19.49 -16.35
N ASP A 279 48.53 20.23 -15.96
CA ASP A 279 47.51 19.85 -14.98
C ASP A 279 46.70 18.62 -15.41
N TYR A 280 46.39 18.50 -16.71
CA TYR A 280 45.69 17.37 -17.28
C TYR A 280 46.51 16.08 -17.18
N ALA A 281 47.84 16.16 -17.48
CA ALA A 281 48.73 15.01 -17.32
C ALA A 281 48.88 14.61 -15.84
N GLN A 282 48.99 15.60 -14.95
CA GLN A 282 49.07 15.39 -13.50
C GLN A 282 47.79 14.69 -13.01
N TYR A 283 46.62 15.16 -13.42
CA TYR A 283 45.36 14.52 -13.05
C TYR A 283 45.31 13.03 -13.48
N HIS A 284 45.67 12.73 -14.74
CA HIS A 284 45.59 11.36 -15.24
C HIS A 284 46.68 10.44 -14.66
N LEU A 285 47.86 10.96 -14.32
CA LEU A 285 48.85 10.19 -13.57
C LEU A 285 48.39 9.88 -12.15
N GLY A 286 47.84 10.86 -11.45
CA GLY A 286 47.23 10.63 -10.15
C GLY A 286 46.18 9.49 -10.20
N ARG A 287 45.32 9.51 -11.22
CA ARG A 287 44.34 8.45 -11.47
C ARG A 287 45.00 7.09 -11.77
N ALA A 288 46.08 7.07 -12.56
CA ALA A 288 46.82 5.84 -12.86
C ALA A 288 47.42 5.20 -11.60
N TYR A 289 48.06 6.02 -10.74
CA TYR A 289 48.60 5.54 -9.46
C TYR A 289 47.50 5.13 -8.47
N HIS A 290 46.40 5.85 -8.39
CA HIS A 290 45.29 5.50 -7.51
C HIS A 290 44.66 4.15 -7.87
N LYS A 291 44.45 3.90 -9.17
CA LYS A 291 43.85 2.64 -9.66
C LYS A 291 44.84 1.50 -9.83
N GLY A 292 46.12 1.77 -9.82
CA GLY A 292 47.15 0.78 -10.13
C GLY A 292 47.12 0.35 -11.62
N VAL A 293 46.70 1.23 -12.54
CA VAL A 293 46.60 0.92 -13.96
C VAL A 293 48.00 1.00 -14.59
N PHE A 294 48.58 -0.15 -14.93
CA PHE A 294 49.89 -0.29 -15.54
C PHE A 294 51.06 0.25 -14.70
N VAL A 295 50.79 0.81 -13.55
CA VAL A 295 51.73 1.21 -12.49
C VAL A 295 51.31 0.56 -11.18
N LYS A 296 52.26 0.40 -10.24
CA LYS A 296 51.88 -0.11 -8.92
C LYS A 296 50.97 0.92 -8.22
N GLN A 297 49.85 0.46 -7.68
CA GLN A 297 48.94 1.31 -6.92
C GLN A 297 49.69 2.04 -5.80
N ASN A 298 49.51 3.34 -5.73
CA ASN A 298 50.15 4.19 -4.74
C ASN A 298 49.35 5.48 -4.52
N ASN A 299 48.54 5.50 -3.46
CA ASN A 299 47.73 6.66 -3.13
C ASN A 299 48.58 7.89 -2.72
N GLY A 300 49.80 7.71 -2.21
CA GLY A 300 50.71 8.81 -1.91
C GLY A 300 51.21 9.54 -3.16
N GLU A 301 51.53 8.79 -4.23
CA GLU A 301 51.87 9.40 -5.53
C GLU A 301 50.62 10.03 -6.17
N ALA A 302 49.44 9.37 -6.10
CA ALA A 302 48.20 9.94 -6.59
C ALA A 302 47.91 11.29 -5.92
N LEU A 303 48.08 11.35 -4.58
CA LEU A 303 47.89 12.56 -3.78
C LEU A 303 48.78 13.70 -4.30
N LYS A 304 50.08 13.44 -4.50
CA LYS A 304 51.04 14.47 -4.99
C LYS A 304 50.63 15.03 -6.35
N TYR A 305 50.32 14.17 -7.31
CA TYR A 305 49.92 14.59 -8.64
C TYR A 305 48.61 15.37 -8.65
N TRP A 306 47.63 14.92 -7.89
CA TRP A 306 46.36 15.63 -7.81
C TRP A 306 46.47 16.95 -7.05
N GLN A 307 47.31 17.05 -6.01
CA GLN A 307 47.61 18.33 -5.35
C GLN A 307 48.25 19.31 -6.30
N ALA A 308 49.21 18.86 -7.12
CA ALA A 308 49.85 19.71 -8.11
C ALA A 308 48.87 20.20 -9.18
N ALA A 309 47.95 19.36 -9.64
CA ALA A 309 46.91 19.77 -10.57
C ALA A 309 45.86 20.70 -9.91
N MET A 310 45.53 20.45 -8.65
CA MET A 310 44.59 21.30 -7.88
C MET A 310 45.16 22.73 -7.70
N GLN A 311 46.48 22.89 -7.52
CA GLN A 311 47.11 24.21 -7.45
C GLN A 311 46.97 25.02 -8.75
N GLN A 312 46.58 24.37 -9.85
CA GLN A 312 46.31 24.99 -11.15
C GLN A 312 44.79 25.07 -11.44
N GLU A 313 43.98 25.05 -10.40
CA GLU A 313 42.55 25.19 -10.47
C GLU A 313 41.83 24.05 -11.27
N ASN A 314 42.47 22.87 -11.31
CA ASN A 314 41.89 21.71 -11.98
C ASN A 314 40.77 21.09 -11.13
N GLY A 315 39.51 21.35 -11.51
CA GLY A 315 38.32 20.88 -10.79
C GLY A 315 38.20 19.35 -10.69
N TRP A 316 38.72 18.62 -11.70
CA TRP A 316 38.76 17.16 -11.68
C TRP A 316 39.72 16.61 -10.64
N ALA A 317 40.89 17.25 -10.51
CA ALA A 317 41.89 16.88 -9.52
C ALA A 317 41.39 17.19 -8.10
N ALA A 318 40.75 18.33 -7.90
CA ALA A 318 40.11 18.70 -6.63
C ALA A 318 39.01 17.68 -6.25
N TYR A 319 38.18 17.31 -7.19
CA TYR A 319 37.17 16.28 -6.97
C TYR A 319 37.77 14.91 -6.61
N ALA A 320 38.83 14.49 -7.33
CA ALA A 320 39.52 13.22 -7.05
C ALA A 320 40.18 13.21 -5.67
N LEU A 321 40.80 14.35 -5.28
CA LEU A 321 41.33 14.53 -3.91
C LEU A 321 40.22 14.46 -2.85
N GLY A 322 39.12 15.12 -3.09
CA GLY A 322 37.95 15.06 -2.20
C GLY A 322 37.48 13.61 -1.98
N ARG A 323 37.42 12.82 -3.04
CA ARG A 323 37.09 11.39 -2.94
C ARG A 323 38.16 10.60 -2.16
N LEU A 324 39.44 10.84 -2.41
CA LEU A 324 40.53 10.16 -1.73
C LEU A 324 40.52 10.46 -0.22
N TYR A 325 40.30 11.72 0.17
CA TYR A 325 40.18 12.09 1.58
C TYR A 325 38.88 11.61 2.23
N HIS A 326 37.83 11.37 1.43
CA HIS A 326 36.56 10.82 1.92
C HIS A 326 36.62 9.29 2.12
N ASP A 327 37.55 8.61 1.47
CA ASP A 327 37.70 7.15 1.56
C ASP A 327 38.27 6.77 2.93
N THR A 328 37.46 6.10 3.75
CA THR A 328 37.83 5.67 5.12
C THR A 328 38.97 4.64 5.14
N ASP A 329 39.22 3.96 4.03
CA ASP A 329 40.34 3.00 3.91
C ASP A 329 41.66 3.68 3.61
N PHE A 330 41.66 4.98 3.30
CA PHE A 330 42.85 5.76 3.08
C PHE A 330 43.45 6.22 4.41
N GLU A 331 44.76 5.95 4.63
CA GLU A 331 45.49 6.27 5.88
C GLU A 331 45.38 7.75 6.29
N ALA A 332 45.31 8.67 5.31
CA ALA A 332 45.18 10.10 5.53
C ALA A 332 43.76 10.62 5.29
N ALA A 333 42.73 9.76 5.44
CA ALA A 333 41.31 10.14 5.31
C ALA A 333 40.97 11.30 6.25
N ASP A 334 40.26 12.30 5.73
CA ASP A 334 39.91 13.50 6.46
C ASP A 334 38.67 14.14 5.79
N ILE A 335 37.54 14.05 6.44
CA ILE A 335 36.27 14.54 5.89
C ILE A 335 36.25 16.07 5.71
N HIS A 336 37.00 16.83 6.53
CA HIS A 336 37.10 18.29 6.38
C HIS A 336 37.91 18.65 5.15
N LYS A 337 39.02 17.92 4.89
CA LYS A 337 39.79 18.09 3.65
C LYS A 337 39.01 17.65 2.44
N ALA A 338 38.23 16.56 2.55
CA ALA A 338 37.34 16.11 1.49
C ALA A 338 36.33 17.19 1.11
N ALA A 339 35.63 17.75 2.13
CA ALA A 339 34.67 18.81 1.94
C ALA A 339 35.30 20.06 1.26
N HIS A 340 36.46 20.52 1.75
CA HIS A 340 37.18 21.63 1.14
C HIS A 340 37.54 21.35 -0.33
N CYS A 341 38.03 20.15 -0.63
CA CYS A 341 38.34 19.76 -2.01
C CYS A 341 37.09 19.75 -2.91
N TYR A 342 35.91 19.31 -2.39
CA TYR A 342 34.67 19.37 -3.14
C TYR A 342 34.17 20.80 -3.34
N GLU A 343 34.36 21.71 -2.36
CA GLU A 343 34.04 23.13 -2.51
C GLU A 343 34.90 23.79 -3.61
N MET A 344 36.21 23.51 -3.60
CA MET A 344 37.10 24.00 -4.65
C MET A 344 36.74 23.42 -6.02
N ALA A 345 36.44 22.12 -6.09
CA ALA A 345 35.95 21.48 -7.32
C ALA A 345 34.67 22.14 -7.84
N TYR A 346 33.73 22.47 -6.95
CA TYR A 346 32.49 23.18 -7.30
C TYR A 346 32.78 24.60 -7.82
N GLN A 347 33.67 25.35 -7.16
CA GLN A 347 34.07 26.68 -7.61
C GLN A 347 34.75 26.67 -9.00
N TRP A 348 35.37 25.56 -9.38
CA TRP A 348 36.00 25.34 -10.70
C TRP A 348 35.12 24.52 -11.65
N ASP A 349 33.83 24.70 -11.56
CA ASP A 349 32.79 24.16 -12.45
C ASP A 349 32.82 22.62 -12.63
N SER A 350 33.19 21.88 -11.58
CA SER A 350 33.12 20.43 -11.62
C SER A 350 31.66 19.97 -11.51
N GLU A 351 31.10 19.41 -12.57
CA GLU A 351 29.73 18.88 -12.64
C GLU A 351 29.41 17.84 -11.56
N MET A 352 30.39 17.17 -10.99
CA MET A 352 30.23 16.11 -9.99
C MET A 352 30.31 16.59 -8.55
N ALA A 353 30.92 17.74 -8.31
CA ALA A 353 31.16 18.27 -6.96
C ALA A 353 29.87 18.59 -6.21
N PRO A 354 28.82 19.18 -6.83
CA PRO A 354 27.55 19.46 -6.15
C PRO A 354 26.91 18.22 -5.57
N TYR A 355 26.97 17.07 -6.25
CA TYR A 355 26.44 15.82 -5.74
C TYR A 355 27.10 15.40 -4.41
N GLN A 356 28.41 15.50 -4.30
CA GLN A 356 29.12 15.13 -3.06
C GLN A 356 28.86 16.14 -1.94
N LEU A 357 28.81 17.44 -2.25
CA LEU A 357 28.44 18.47 -1.29
C LEU A 357 27.01 18.26 -0.77
N GLY A 358 26.06 17.96 -1.66
CA GLY A 358 24.69 17.61 -1.27
C GLY A 358 24.63 16.43 -0.30
N LYS A 359 25.45 15.39 -0.52
CA LYS A 359 25.58 14.26 0.44
C LYS A 359 26.08 14.72 1.79
N LEU A 360 27.16 15.52 1.85
CA LEU A 360 27.75 16.01 3.09
C LEU A 360 26.75 16.85 3.91
N TYR A 361 25.97 17.73 3.25
CA TYR A 361 24.91 18.48 3.93
C TYR A 361 23.78 17.58 4.42
N LEU A 362 23.41 16.55 3.66
CA LEU A 362 22.36 15.59 4.05
C LEU A 362 22.80 14.72 5.25
N GLU A 363 24.05 14.29 5.27
CA GLU A 363 24.65 13.46 6.32
C GLU A 363 24.95 14.26 7.60
N GLY A 364 25.16 15.57 7.48
CA GLY A 364 25.49 16.44 8.60
C GLY A 364 26.94 16.29 9.07
N ASN A 365 27.86 15.94 8.16
CA ASN A 365 29.29 15.78 8.44
C ASN A 365 30.14 16.12 7.20
N PRO A 366 31.08 17.06 7.27
CA PRO A 366 31.53 17.86 8.42
C PRO A 366 30.64 19.10 8.69
N TYR A 367 29.72 19.42 7.81
CA TYR A 367 28.79 20.53 7.97
C TYR A 367 27.64 20.14 8.91
N PRO A 368 26.99 21.13 9.57
CA PRO A 368 25.69 20.88 10.18
C PRO A 368 24.70 20.38 9.12
N LYS A 369 23.85 19.42 9.50
CA LYS A 369 22.81 18.91 8.60
C LYS A 369 21.94 20.04 8.09
N ASP A 370 21.83 20.15 6.76
CA ASP A 370 21.04 21.17 6.09
C ASP A 370 20.37 20.59 4.84
N ASP A 371 19.11 20.20 5.01
CA ASP A 371 18.34 19.58 3.93
C ASP A 371 18.10 20.55 2.76
N LEU A 372 17.99 21.89 3.01
CA LEU A 372 17.80 22.87 1.93
C LEU A 372 19.05 23.01 1.07
N LYS A 373 20.24 23.13 1.70
CA LYS A 373 21.49 23.16 0.95
C LYS A 373 21.73 21.85 0.21
N ALA A 374 21.34 20.72 0.81
CA ALA A 374 21.45 19.43 0.13
C ALA A 374 20.58 19.41 -1.14
N ILE A 375 19.33 19.91 -1.07
CA ILE A 375 18.43 20.04 -2.24
C ILE A 375 19.09 20.94 -3.30
N GLU A 376 19.54 22.14 -2.92
CA GLU A 376 20.18 23.09 -3.82
C GLU A 376 21.37 22.46 -4.56
N MET A 377 22.24 21.76 -3.84
CA MET A 377 23.41 21.10 -4.42
C MET A 377 23.02 19.95 -5.36
N PHE A 378 21.99 19.15 -5.00
CA PHE A 378 21.52 18.10 -5.90
C PHE A 378 20.88 18.67 -7.17
N GLU A 379 20.13 19.77 -7.09
CA GLU A 379 19.54 20.45 -8.24
C GLU A 379 20.59 20.99 -9.21
N GLN A 380 21.72 21.44 -8.68
CA GLN A 380 22.86 21.95 -9.48
C GLN A 380 23.75 20.84 -10.05
N THR A 381 23.48 19.59 -9.71
CA THR A 381 24.28 18.46 -10.22
C THR A 381 23.97 18.20 -11.68
N GLU A 382 25.00 18.15 -12.50
CA GLU A 382 24.91 17.86 -13.93
C GLU A 382 25.68 16.57 -14.29
N GLY A 383 25.75 16.25 -15.58
CA GLY A 383 26.50 15.12 -16.10
C GLY A 383 26.00 13.76 -15.61
N ILE A 384 26.92 12.81 -15.46
CA ILE A 384 26.57 11.41 -15.15
C ILE A 384 25.95 11.21 -13.77
N LEU A 385 26.24 12.11 -12.82
CA LEU A 385 25.69 12.03 -11.47
C LEU A 385 24.29 12.64 -11.35
N LYS A 386 23.80 13.35 -12.38
CA LYS A 386 22.44 13.93 -12.39
C LYS A 386 21.36 12.88 -12.11
N GLN A 387 21.46 11.70 -12.70
CA GLN A 387 20.52 10.61 -12.44
C GLN A 387 20.45 10.20 -10.96
N TRP A 388 21.57 10.33 -10.25
CA TRP A 388 21.64 9.99 -8.83
C TRP A 388 21.20 11.16 -7.94
N ALA A 389 21.48 12.39 -8.34
CA ALA A 389 20.99 13.59 -7.68
C ALA A 389 19.46 13.64 -7.74
N GLU A 390 18.87 13.42 -8.91
CA GLU A 390 17.43 13.30 -9.09
C GLU A 390 16.82 12.17 -8.22
N TYR A 391 17.49 11.00 -8.16
CA TYR A 391 17.06 9.93 -7.26
C TYR A 391 17.11 10.33 -5.78
N LYS A 392 18.16 11.05 -5.34
CA LYS A 392 18.30 11.56 -3.97
C LYS A 392 17.22 12.59 -3.64
N LEU A 393 16.95 13.53 -4.55
CA LEU A 393 15.84 14.49 -4.43
C LEU A 393 14.50 13.78 -4.27
N GLY A 394 14.21 12.79 -5.11
CA GLY A 394 13.02 11.97 -4.98
C GLY A 394 12.90 11.30 -3.60
N LYS A 395 14.01 10.78 -3.06
CA LYS A 395 14.05 10.19 -1.70
C LYS A 395 13.82 11.23 -0.60
N MET A 396 14.35 12.44 -0.74
CA MET A 396 14.17 13.52 0.24
C MET A 396 12.72 13.99 0.28
N TYR A 397 12.08 14.17 -0.88
CA TYR A 397 10.65 14.53 -0.98
C TYR A 397 9.70 13.37 -0.64
N GLU A 398 10.13 12.10 -0.77
CA GLU A 398 9.34 10.92 -0.35
C GLU A 398 9.34 10.72 1.18
N ASN A 399 10.38 11.20 1.88
CA ASN A 399 10.59 10.94 3.30
C ASN A 399 9.48 11.55 4.17
N GLU A 400 8.77 10.69 4.90
CA GLU A 400 7.67 11.11 5.79
C GLU A 400 8.10 12.00 6.96
N ALA A 401 9.34 11.87 7.41
CA ALA A 401 9.90 12.66 8.50
C ALA A 401 10.47 14.02 8.03
N SER A 402 10.56 14.25 6.70
CA SER A 402 11.07 15.50 6.16
C SER A 402 10.02 16.60 6.22
N PRO A 403 10.39 17.84 6.64
CA PRO A 403 9.50 19.00 6.54
C PRO A 403 9.20 19.38 5.08
N TYR A 404 9.99 18.89 4.14
CA TYR A 404 9.84 19.13 2.69
C TYR A 404 9.11 18.01 1.96
N LYS A 405 8.43 17.10 2.68
CA LYS A 405 7.69 16.00 2.06
C LYS A 405 6.69 16.49 1.01
N ASP A 406 6.89 16.07 -0.22
CA ASP A 406 5.96 16.26 -1.34
C ASP A 406 6.02 15.03 -2.26
N VAL A 407 4.97 14.21 -2.21
CA VAL A 407 4.92 12.96 -2.98
C VAL A 407 4.83 13.20 -4.49
N THR A 408 4.34 14.35 -4.93
CA THR A 408 4.25 14.71 -6.35
C THR A 408 5.61 15.11 -6.89
N LEU A 409 6.36 15.93 -6.13
CA LEU A 409 7.75 16.24 -6.44
C LEU A 409 8.61 14.99 -6.39
N ALA A 410 8.43 14.13 -5.39
CA ALA A 410 9.16 12.85 -5.31
C ALA A 410 8.96 12.00 -6.58
N ALA A 411 7.71 11.83 -7.03
CA ALA A 411 7.40 11.08 -8.25
C ALA A 411 8.00 11.74 -9.50
N THR A 412 8.04 13.06 -9.56
CA THR A 412 8.66 13.81 -10.66
C THR A 412 10.16 13.58 -10.73
N HIS A 413 10.87 13.70 -9.60
CA HIS A 413 12.30 13.44 -9.51
C HIS A 413 12.64 11.96 -9.79
N PHE A 414 11.84 11.00 -9.32
CA PHE A 414 12.03 9.60 -9.70
C PHE A 414 11.82 9.37 -11.19
N ARG A 415 10.89 10.08 -11.85
CA ARG A 415 10.71 10.01 -13.30
C ARG A 415 11.93 10.56 -14.02
N ASN A 416 12.42 11.74 -13.65
CA ASN A 416 13.61 12.33 -14.25
C ASN A 416 14.84 11.39 -14.12
N ALA A 417 15.05 10.86 -12.92
CA ALA A 417 16.13 9.90 -12.69
C ALA A 417 15.98 8.61 -13.51
N ALA A 418 14.75 8.09 -13.64
CA ALA A 418 14.45 6.89 -14.41
C ALA A 418 14.66 7.09 -15.92
N GLU A 419 14.34 8.26 -16.44
CA GLU A 419 14.60 8.67 -17.84
C GLU A 419 16.09 8.78 -18.12
N LEU A 420 16.87 9.26 -17.14
CA LEU A 420 18.34 9.29 -17.20
C LEU A 420 18.97 7.89 -17.02
N GLY A 421 18.18 6.84 -16.81
CA GLY A 421 18.63 5.46 -16.74
C GLY A 421 18.87 4.92 -15.33
N ASN A 422 18.52 5.65 -14.28
CA ASN A 422 18.65 5.16 -12.92
C ASN A 422 17.63 4.05 -12.62
N GLU A 423 18.09 2.83 -12.44
CA GLU A 423 17.23 1.65 -12.23
C GLU A 423 16.56 1.63 -10.84
N PHE A 424 17.20 2.22 -9.82
CA PHE A 424 16.57 2.39 -8.51
C PHE A 424 15.38 3.35 -8.59
N ALA A 425 15.51 4.42 -9.39
CA ALA A 425 14.41 5.33 -9.66
C ALA A 425 13.32 4.68 -10.51
N GLN A 426 13.68 3.84 -11.50
CA GLN A 426 12.70 3.05 -12.25
C GLN A 426 11.88 2.14 -11.35
N TYR A 427 12.51 1.49 -10.37
CA TYR A 427 11.83 0.67 -9.37
C TYR A 427 10.88 1.51 -8.48
N LYS A 428 11.34 2.66 -7.97
CA LYS A 428 10.52 3.58 -7.18
C LYS A 428 9.34 4.12 -7.99
N LEU A 429 9.58 4.53 -9.22
CA LEU A 429 8.54 5.02 -10.13
C LEU A 429 7.50 3.94 -10.47
N ALA A 430 7.94 2.69 -10.70
CA ALA A 430 7.03 1.56 -10.92
C ALA A 430 6.10 1.34 -9.72
N LYS A 431 6.64 1.40 -8.49
CA LYS A 431 5.84 1.35 -7.26
C LYS A 431 4.88 2.54 -7.15
N ALA A 432 5.33 3.76 -7.50
CA ALA A 432 4.49 4.95 -7.49
C ALA A 432 3.32 4.83 -8.48
N TYR A 433 3.54 4.33 -9.70
CA TYR A 433 2.47 4.04 -10.67
C TYR A 433 1.50 2.97 -10.17
N LEU A 434 1.99 1.91 -9.51
CA LEU A 434 1.13 0.85 -8.99
C LEU A 434 0.23 1.35 -7.85
N GLN A 435 0.72 2.29 -7.05
CA GLN A 435 0.04 2.81 -5.86
C GLN A 435 -0.72 4.13 -6.10
N GLY A 436 -0.51 4.80 -7.22
CA GLY A 436 -1.00 6.15 -7.45
C GLY A 436 -0.37 7.20 -6.52
N LYS A 437 0.86 6.97 -6.04
CA LYS A 437 1.52 7.82 -5.06
C LYS A 437 2.26 8.98 -5.74
N GLY A 438 1.68 10.19 -5.67
CA GLY A 438 2.24 11.39 -6.29
C GLY A 438 2.15 11.43 -7.82
N ILE A 439 1.52 10.44 -8.43
CA ILE A 439 1.32 10.29 -9.86
C ILE A 439 0.04 9.52 -10.10
N GLU A 440 -0.61 9.74 -11.23
CA GLU A 440 -1.79 8.94 -11.63
C GLU A 440 -1.43 7.44 -11.71
N ALA A 441 -2.28 6.60 -11.10
CA ALA A 441 -2.06 5.17 -11.09
C ALA A 441 -2.10 4.59 -12.50
N SER A 442 -1.11 3.78 -12.85
CA SER A 442 -1.00 3.14 -14.17
C SER A 442 -0.28 1.80 -14.08
N THR A 443 -1.04 0.73 -13.95
CA THR A 443 -0.48 -0.62 -13.94
C THR A 443 0.31 -0.97 -15.21
N PRO A 444 -0.11 -0.58 -16.43
CA PRO A 444 0.69 -0.85 -17.63
C PRO A 444 2.09 -0.22 -17.58
N GLN A 445 2.21 1.01 -17.08
CA GLN A 445 3.51 1.68 -16.92
C GLN A 445 4.36 1.00 -15.83
N ALA A 446 3.74 0.59 -14.72
CA ALA A 446 4.43 -0.18 -13.69
C ALA A 446 4.98 -1.51 -14.24
N ILE A 447 4.17 -2.26 -15.00
CA ILE A 447 4.60 -3.52 -15.65
C ILE A 447 5.78 -3.27 -16.60
N ALA A 448 5.72 -2.22 -17.42
CA ALA A 448 6.79 -1.91 -18.36
C ALA A 448 8.12 -1.66 -17.63
N LEU A 449 8.11 -0.88 -16.55
CA LEU A 449 9.30 -0.59 -15.74
C LEU A 449 9.82 -1.83 -15.01
N PHE A 450 8.96 -2.59 -14.34
CA PHE A 450 9.38 -3.82 -13.68
C PHE A 450 9.92 -4.86 -14.68
N SER A 451 9.29 -5.03 -15.84
CA SER A 451 9.77 -5.96 -16.88
C SER A 451 11.14 -5.54 -17.42
N ARG A 452 11.41 -4.24 -17.54
CA ARG A 452 12.73 -3.73 -17.92
C ARG A 452 13.78 -4.05 -16.86
N LEU A 453 13.46 -3.91 -15.59
CA LEU A 453 14.35 -4.23 -14.47
C LEU A 453 14.69 -5.73 -14.38
N VAL A 454 13.71 -6.61 -14.63
CA VAL A 454 13.95 -8.07 -14.70
C VAL A 454 14.96 -8.42 -15.80
N GLN A 455 14.95 -7.68 -16.92
CA GLN A 455 15.87 -7.90 -18.05
C GLN A 455 17.22 -7.17 -17.88
N SER A 456 17.40 -6.41 -16.81
CA SER A 456 18.61 -5.62 -16.60
C SER A 456 19.86 -6.49 -16.49
N LYS A 457 20.95 -6.01 -17.13
CA LYS A 457 22.30 -6.58 -17.00
C LYS A 457 23.19 -5.76 -16.08
N ASN A 458 22.67 -4.69 -15.50
CA ASN A 458 23.42 -3.82 -14.61
C ASN A 458 23.77 -4.55 -13.32
N LYS A 459 25.08 -4.65 -13.04
CA LYS A 459 25.59 -5.35 -11.87
C LYS A 459 25.06 -4.74 -10.56
N MET A 460 25.01 -3.40 -10.48
CA MET A 460 24.54 -2.70 -9.26
C MET A 460 23.06 -3.01 -8.96
N ALA A 461 22.22 -3.05 -10.00
CA ALA A 461 20.81 -3.39 -9.86
C ALA A 461 20.63 -4.86 -9.44
N LYS A 462 21.46 -5.77 -9.98
CA LYS A 462 21.46 -7.19 -9.61
C LYS A 462 21.99 -7.43 -8.20
N ASP A 463 23.09 -6.77 -7.82
CA ASP A 463 23.61 -6.84 -6.45
C ASP A 463 22.57 -6.35 -5.42
N ALA A 464 21.73 -5.39 -5.82
CA ALA A 464 20.59 -4.90 -5.05
C ALA A 464 19.30 -5.73 -5.22
N LYS A 465 19.33 -6.84 -5.98
CA LYS A 465 18.20 -7.73 -6.25
C LYS A 465 16.96 -7.01 -6.83
N LEU A 466 17.14 -5.92 -7.61
CA LEU A 466 16.02 -5.16 -8.20
C LEU A 466 15.20 -6.00 -9.20
N ASP A 467 15.86 -6.92 -9.91
CA ASP A 467 15.22 -7.90 -10.79
C ASP A 467 14.27 -8.82 -10.00
N ILE A 468 14.74 -9.38 -8.90
CA ILE A 468 13.98 -10.28 -8.02
C ILE A 468 12.77 -9.56 -7.38
N TRP A 469 12.99 -8.34 -6.88
CA TRP A 469 11.89 -7.51 -6.36
C TRP A 469 10.88 -7.15 -7.45
N SER A 470 11.35 -6.90 -8.68
CA SER A 470 10.47 -6.61 -9.81
C SER A 470 9.65 -7.84 -10.22
N GLU A 471 10.22 -9.04 -10.17
CA GLU A 471 9.49 -10.31 -10.38
C GLU A 471 8.42 -10.51 -9.31
N TYR A 472 8.71 -10.20 -8.05
CA TYR A 472 7.71 -10.25 -6.97
C TYR A 472 6.51 -9.35 -7.26
N TYR A 473 6.74 -8.08 -7.67
CA TYR A 473 5.65 -7.16 -8.00
C TYR A 473 4.89 -7.59 -9.26
N LEU A 474 5.59 -8.01 -10.31
CA LEU A 474 4.96 -8.57 -11.52
C LEU A 474 4.14 -9.82 -11.18
N GLY A 475 4.69 -10.70 -10.37
CA GLY A 475 4.00 -11.90 -9.88
C GLY A 475 2.70 -11.56 -9.16
N LYS A 476 2.70 -10.55 -8.30
CA LYS A 476 1.47 -10.02 -7.68
C LYS A 476 0.48 -9.48 -8.70
N ILE A 477 0.95 -8.64 -9.61
CA ILE A 477 0.10 -8.01 -10.64
C ILE A 477 -0.61 -9.09 -11.47
N TYR A 478 0.12 -10.10 -11.97
CA TYR A 478 -0.46 -11.19 -12.75
C TYR A 478 -1.32 -12.14 -11.92
N LEU A 479 -0.90 -12.47 -10.69
CA LEU A 479 -1.64 -13.37 -9.79
C LEU A 479 -3.02 -12.80 -9.43
N TYR A 480 -3.10 -11.49 -9.20
CA TYR A 480 -4.33 -10.82 -8.77
C TYR A 480 -5.06 -10.07 -9.89
N GLY A 481 -4.47 -9.93 -11.07
CA GLY A 481 -5.06 -9.19 -12.18
C GLY A 481 -5.14 -7.68 -11.92
N LEU A 482 -4.16 -7.10 -11.21
CA LEU A 482 -4.19 -5.69 -10.84
C LEU A 482 -4.13 -4.79 -12.08
N GLY A 483 -5.27 -4.24 -12.50
CA GLY A 483 -5.39 -3.36 -13.67
C GLY A 483 -5.09 -4.02 -15.03
N ILE A 484 -5.00 -5.35 -15.08
CA ILE A 484 -4.82 -6.17 -16.29
C ILE A 484 -5.64 -7.45 -16.18
N GLU A 485 -5.80 -8.17 -17.28
CA GLU A 485 -6.35 -9.53 -17.23
C GLU A 485 -5.48 -10.43 -16.35
N ARG A 486 -6.14 -11.21 -15.52
CA ARG A 486 -5.48 -12.08 -14.56
C ARG A 486 -4.81 -13.27 -15.24
N ASP A 487 -3.55 -13.54 -14.88
CA ASP A 487 -2.78 -14.70 -15.31
C ASP A 487 -2.10 -15.36 -14.09
N PRO A 488 -2.82 -16.24 -13.37
CA PRO A 488 -2.27 -16.88 -12.18
C PRO A 488 -1.09 -17.79 -12.47
N ALA A 489 -1.03 -18.38 -13.66
CA ALA A 489 0.08 -19.28 -14.03
C ALA A 489 1.39 -18.49 -14.11
N LYS A 490 1.39 -17.40 -14.88
CA LYS A 490 2.52 -16.49 -14.98
C LYS A 490 2.85 -15.81 -13.65
N GLY A 491 1.82 -15.42 -12.88
CA GLY A 491 2.01 -14.83 -11.55
C GLY A 491 2.72 -15.76 -10.59
N LEU A 492 2.34 -17.05 -10.55
CA LEU A 492 2.98 -18.06 -9.70
C LEU A 492 4.41 -18.37 -10.14
N GLU A 493 4.67 -18.49 -11.46
CA GLU A 493 6.00 -18.71 -12.00
C GLU A 493 6.98 -17.61 -11.54
N LEU A 494 6.60 -16.35 -11.69
CA LEU A 494 7.41 -15.20 -11.26
C LEU A 494 7.64 -15.20 -9.74
N LEU A 495 6.60 -15.48 -8.95
CA LEU A 495 6.73 -15.56 -7.50
C LEU A 495 7.59 -16.75 -7.04
N GLU A 496 7.49 -17.90 -7.72
CA GLU A 496 8.34 -19.06 -7.42
C GLU A 496 9.81 -18.78 -7.74
N HIS A 497 10.10 -18.11 -8.85
CA HIS A 497 11.45 -17.69 -9.18
C HIS A 497 11.98 -16.67 -8.18
N ALA A 498 11.19 -15.66 -7.82
CA ALA A 498 11.57 -14.69 -6.81
C ALA A 498 11.84 -15.35 -5.44
N ALA A 499 11.00 -16.29 -5.01
CA ALA A 499 11.17 -17.02 -3.75
C ALA A 499 12.43 -17.90 -3.74
N GLN A 500 12.77 -18.54 -4.87
CA GLN A 500 14.00 -19.32 -5.02
C GLN A 500 15.28 -18.45 -4.92
N ASN A 501 15.16 -17.15 -5.16
CA ASN A 501 16.23 -16.16 -5.05
C ASN A 501 16.13 -15.32 -3.76
N ASP A 502 15.68 -15.92 -2.66
CA ASP A 502 15.60 -15.36 -1.32
C ASP A 502 14.68 -14.11 -1.20
N CYS A 503 13.60 -14.05 -1.95
CA CYS A 503 12.57 -13.04 -1.76
C CYS A 503 11.54 -13.54 -0.72
N GLU A 504 11.76 -13.23 0.54
CA GLU A 504 10.89 -13.66 1.65
C GLU A 504 9.40 -13.28 1.46
N PRO A 505 9.04 -12.06 0.96
CA PRO A 505 7.66 -11.72 0.67
C PRO A 505 7.01 -12.61 -0.41
N ALA A 506 7.78 -13.04 -1.43
CA ALA A 506 7.29 -13.97 -2.45
C ALA A 506 7.03 -15.35 -1.85
N GLU A 507 7.95 -15.84 -1.00
CA GLU A 507 7.78 -17.10 -0.29
C GLU A 507 6.53 -17.11 0.59
N LYS A 508 6.35 -16.07 1.41
CA LYS A 508 5.17 -15.90 2.27
C LYS A 508 3.88 -15.87 1.45
N LEU A 509 3.89 -15.18 0.32
CA LEU A 509 2.73 -15.08 -0.56
C LEU A 509 2.38 -16.45 -1.18
N LEU A 510 3.38 -17.19 -1.66
CA LEU A 510 3.20 -18.55 -2.19
C LEU A 510 2.67 -19.53 -1.14
N GLN A 511 3.21 -19.50 0.09
CA GLN A 511 2.76 -20.35 1.19
C GLN A 511 1.28 -20.08 1.51
N ARG A 512 0.87 -18.81 1.57
CA ARG A 512 -0.53 -18.41 1.75
C ARG A 512 -1.40 -18.91 0.62
N TYR A 513 -0.99 -18.70 -0.62
CA TYR A 513 -1.72 -19.15 -1.79
C TYR A 513 -1.90 -20.68 -1.78
N LYS A 514 -0.87 -21.46 -1.44
CA LYS A 514 -0.92 -22.93 -1.32
C LYS A 514 -1.83 -23.40 -0.18
N GLN A 515 -1.70 -22.83 1.02
CA GLN A 515 -2.56 -23.15 2.17
C GLN A 515 -4.02 -22.89 1.90
N TYR A 516 -4.28 -21.92 1.13
CA TYR A 516 -5.52 -21.37 0.70
C TYR A 516 -6.21 -22.28 -0.31
N ARG A 517 -5.49 -22.69 -1.38
CA ARG A 517 -5.97 -23.66 -2.35
C ARG A 517 -6.32 -24.98 -1.67
N ALA A 518 -5.49 -25.43 -0.72
CA ALA A 518 -5.74 -26.64 0.05
C ALA A 518 -7.01 -26.55 0.91
N LYS A 519 -7.22 -25.42 1.62
CA LYS A 519 -8.46 -25.19 2.41
C LYS A 519 -9.70 -25.12 1.55
N SER A 520 -9.63 -24.48 0.39
CA SER A 520 -10.71 -24.36 -0.57
C SER A 520 -11.13 -25.73 -1.13
N THR A 521 -10.18 -26.55 -1.49
CA THR A 521 -10.46 -27.90 -1.99
C THR A 521 -11.14 -28.75 -0.90
N VAL A 522 -10.69 -28.67 0.34
CA VAL A 522 -11.30 -29.39 1.46
C VAL A 522 -12.71 -28.88 1.76
N GLN A 523 -12.95 -27.57 1.75
CA GLN A 523 -14.28 -26.99 1.97
C GLN A 523 -15.27 -27.31 0.84
N SER A 524 -14.82 -27.28 -0.42
CA SER A 524 -15.66 -27.67 -1.56
C SER A 524 -16.01 -29.16 -1.52
N VAL A 525 -15.08 -30.02 -1.12
CA VAL A 525 -15.35 -31.46 -0.91
C VAL A 525 -16.28 -31.67 0.27
N GLN A 526 -16.10 -30.97 1.39
CA GLN A 526 -17.01 -31.02 2.53
C GLN A 526 -18.43 -30.54 2.18
N SER A 527 -18.55 -29.43 1.43
CA SER A 527 -19.85 -28.94 0.98
C SER A 527 -20.53 -29.90 0.01
N LEU A 528 -19.78 -30.58 -0.84
CA LEU A 528 -20.28 -31.61 -1.73
C LEU A 528 -20.77 -32.84 -0.94
N ILE A 529 -19.98 -33.28 0.03
CA ILE A 529 -20.36 -34.41 0.93
C ILE A 529 -21.64 -34.06 1.72
N MET A 530 -21.75 -32.81 2.24
CA MET A 530 -22.96 -32.38 2.94
C MET A 530 -24.16 -32.34 2.02
N ARG A 531 -24.04 -31.84 0.78
CA ARG A 531 -25.13 -31.87 -0.21
C ARG A 531 -25.56 -33.30 -0.57
N ILE A 532 -24.61 -34.21 -0.71
CA ILE A 532 -24.89 -35.65 -0.96
C ILE A 532 -25.58 -36.24 0.28
N ALA A 533 -25.14 -35.96 1.49
CA ALA A 533 -25.77 -36.42 2.72
C ALA A 533 -27.21 -35.88 2.87
N ASP A 534 -27.41 -34.57 2.58
CA ASP A 534 -28.76 -33.95 2.61
C ASP A 534 -29.69 -34.57 1.55
N SER A 535 -29.18 -34.87 0.34
CA SER A 535 -29.97 -35.53 -0.70
C SER A 535 -30.34 -36.98 -0.33
N LEU A 536 -29.42 -37.72 0.29
CA LEU A 536 -29.67 -39.08 0.78
C LEU A 536 -30.62 -39.11 1.99
N GLN A 537 -30.61 -38.07 2.84
CA GLN A 537 -31.59 -37.91 3.92
C GLN A 537 -32.98 -37.52 3.39
N ALA A 538 -33.04 -36.71 2.32
CA ALA A 538 -34.31 -36.34 1.68
C ALA A 538 -35.03 -37.56 1.08
N ASP A 539 -34.28 -38.49 0.44
CA ASP A 539 -34.85 -39.74 -0.11
C ASP A 539 -35.29 -40.72 0.95
N THR A 540 -34.70 -40.71 2.15
CA THR A 540 -35.12 -41.58 3.26
C THR A 540 -36.28 -41.00 4.07
N THR A 541 -36.58 -39.72 3.96
CA THR A 541 -37.66 -39.03 4.69
C THR A 541 -39.00 -38.94 3.93
N GLN A 542 -39.03 -39.27 2.62
CA GLN A 542 -40.31 -39.34 1.88
C GLN A 542 -41.25 -40.45 2.35
N THR A 543 -40.83 -41.33 3.24
CA THR A 543 -41.63 -42.46 3.73
C THR A 543 -42.09 -42.35 5.18
N LYS A 544 -41.79 -41.30 5.93
CA LYS A 544 -42.35 -41.15 7.31
C LYS A 544 -42.75 -39.72 7.68
N ASN A 545 -44.08 -39.50 7.61
CA ASN A 545 -44.91 -38.63 8.45
C ASN A 545 -44.58 -37.13 8.53
N TYR A 546 -45.37 -36.36 7.81
CA TYR A 546 -45.86 -35.03 8.20
C TYR A 546 -46.45 -35.04 9.63
N ARG A 547 -45.62 -34.83 10.63
CA ARG A 547 -46.00 -34.35 11.98
C ARG A 547 -44.76 -34.31 12.87
N THR A 548 -43.85 -33.38 12.60
CA THR A 548 -42.98 -32.87 13.67
C THR A 548 -43.29 -31.41 13.85
N THR A 549 -43.91 -31.11 15.01
CA THR A 549 -44.26 -29.77 15.44
C THR A 549 -43.02 -28.84 15.38
N THR A 550 -43.24 -27.59 15.04
CA THR A 550 -42.29 -26.47 15.02
C THR A 550 -41.36 -26.45 16.25
N ARG A 551 -41.79 -26.99 17.36
CA ARG A 551 -41.10 -27.09 18.64
C ARG A 551 -39.86 -28.00 18.60
N THR A 552 -39.91 -29.13 17.92
CA THR A 552 -38.79 -30.10 17.83
C THR A 552 -37.68 -29.61 16.92
N ARG A 553 -38.01 -28.83 15.90
CA ARG A 553 -37.04 -28.18 15.02
C ARG A 553 -36.30 -27.07 15.77
N TYR A 554 -37.00 -26.36 16.64
CA TYR A 554 -36.50 -25.29 17.48
C TYR A 554 -35.52 -25.77 18.55
N GLU A 555 -35.82 -26.90 19.19
CA GLU A 555 -34.94 -27.51 20.21
C GLU A 555 -33.62 -28.01 19.61
N ARG A 556 -33.65 -28.53 18.38
CA ARG A 556 -32.42 -28.95 17.67
C ARG A 556 -31.53 -27.78 17.24
N LEU A 557 -32.11 -26.67 16.82
CA LEU A 557 -31.38 -25.46 16.48
C LEU A 557 -30.71 -24.86 17.72
N ARG A 558 -31.40 -24.82 18.85
CA ARG A 558 -30.90 -24.32 20.13
C ARG A 558 -29.74 -25.17 20.71
N GLN A 559 -29.75 -26.48 20.48
CA GLN A 559 -28.66 -27.36 20.85
C GLN A 559 -27.43 -27.17 19.95
N ALA A 560 -27.63 -26.94 18.67
CA ALA A 560 -26.54 -26.65 17.74
C ALA A 560 -25.85 -25.33 18.04
N GLU A 561 -26.58 -24.26 18.41
CA GLU A 561 -26.05 -22.99 18.86
C GLU A 561 -25.21 -23.14 20.14
N LYS A 562 -25.70 -23.85 21.14
CA LYS A 562 -24.91 -24.08 22.38
C LYS A 562 -23.59 -24.81 22.15
N HIS A 563 -23.56 -25.76 21.23
CA HIS A 563 -22.31 -26.44 20.86
C HIS A 563 -21.36 -25.54 20.04
N GLN A 564 -21.87 -24.56 19.35
CA GLN A 564 -21.08 -23.62 18.56
C GLN A 564 -20.46 -22.53 19.45
N ASP A 565 -21.20 -22.05 20.46
CA ASP A 565 -20.70 -21.09 21.45
C ASP A 565 -19.58 -21.70 22.31
N GLN A 566 -19.73 -22.97 22.74
CA GLN A 566 -18.69 -23.69 23.49
C GLN A 566 -17.39 -23.87 22.66
N ARG A 567 -17.49 -24.13 21.35
CA ARG A 567 -16.31 -24.21 20.46
C ARG A 567 -15.66 -22.87 20.19
N THR A 568 -16.40 -21.78 20.32
CA THR A 568 -15.83 -20.42 20.15
C THR A 568 -15.13 -19.96 21.42
N GLU A 569 -15.59 -20.36 22.59
CA GLU A 569 -14.91 -20.10 23.86
C GLU A 569 -13.61 -20.91 24.02
N GLU A 570 -13.57 -22.19 23.57
CA GLU A 570 -12.34 -23.01 23.59
C GLU A 570 -11.27 -22.55 22.58
N MET A 571 -11.56 -21.66 21.64
CA MET A 571 -10.58 -21.09 20.69
C MET A 571 -10.00 -19.75 21.16
N TYR A 572 -10.42 -19.22 22.30
CA TYR A 572 -9.92 -17.97 22.88
C TYR A 572 -9.13 -18.13 24.21
N TYR A 573 -8.86 -19.41 24.62
CA TYR A 573 -7.94 -19.72 25.71
C TYR A 573 -6.67 -20.36 25.20
#